data_ae1b65aab1faee6458ffa9f74b8a8726
#
_entry.id   ae1b65aab1faee6458ffa9f74b8a8726
#
_cell.length_a   1.000
_cell.length_b   1.000
_cell.length_c   1.000
_cell.angle_alpha   90.00
_cell.angle_beta   90.00
_cell.angle_gamma   90.00
#
_symmetry.space_group_name_H-M   'P 1'
#
loop_
_entity.id
_entity.type
_entity.pdbx_description
1 polymer ?
#
loop_
_entity_poly.entity_id
_entity_poly.type
_entity_poly.pdbx_seq_one_letter_code
_entity_poly.pdbx_strand_id
1 'polypeptide(L)'
;EFKDETLYGLIKEALENNKDLGIAYENIKIARARAGASLAPLLPAINIGAAKSQISTTIQNPNGEIERIYNYRDSLTTQLNWEIDIWGRLSTRSRASYLNAKSVYNDYEAAKLSIVGLTAQAWYLFCESKLQTDLAERNLQTRLSTLKRVETRYQKGIAQSRDLRLARSEVESRKAELLNRKKALSEASRNLEIIIGRYPSSTISADILPGLPPKPILGSPEDVLKNRPDIISSEIQLEQAGLEVTAARLAFLPSLNITAQWSTSERDWSDAFDPDRLAGNIIASLTQSIFQGGTRIAQSKITESQMKIILNQYSKTLLNAAREIEDALFAEN
;
A
#
# COMPACT_ATOMS: atom_id res chain seq x y z
N GLU A 1 4.18 -18.31 19.93
CA GLU A 1 4.58 -17.40 21.01
C GLU A 1 6.03 -17.65 21.37
N PHE A 2 6.88 -16.68 21.11
CA PHE A 2 8.31 -16.79 21.38
C PHE A 2 8.53 -16.60 22.89
N LYS A 3 9.34 -17.48 23.52
CA LYS A 3 9.70 -17.36 24.94
C LYS A 3 10.84 -16.36 25.20
N ASP A 4 11.31 -15.66 24.17
CA ASP A 4 12.38 -14.66 24.22
C ASP A 4 11.77 -13.27 24.44
N GLU A 5 11.95 -12.72 25.62
CA GLU A 5 11.48 -11.37 25.98
C GLU A 5 12.10 -10.29 25.10
N THR A 6 13.35 -10.48 24.67
CA THR A 6 14.03 -9.52 23.78
C THR A 6 13.38 -9.50 22.41
N LEU A 7 13.14 -10.68 21.81
CA LEU A 7 12.43 -10.80 20.55
C LEU A 7 11.03 -10.22 20.63
N TYR A 8 10.30 -10.50 21.72
CA TYR A 8 8.97 -9.92 21.93
C TYR A 8 9.00 -8.38 21.96
N GLY A 9 9.99 -7.80 22.66
CA GLY A 9 10.20 -6.36 22.69
C GLY A 9 10.50 -5.77 21.32
N LEU A 10 11.37 -6.42 20.52
CA LEU A 10 11.70 -6.02 19.16
C LEU A 10 10.49 -6.10 18.20
N ILE A 11 9.69 -7.17 18.31
CA ILE A 11 8.46 -7.30 17.52
C ILE A 11 7.47 -6.17 17.85
N LYS A 12 7.27 -5.87 19.13
CA LYS A 12 6.41 -4.78 19.56
C LYS A 12 6.88 -3.44 18.98
N GLU A 13 8.18 -3.17 19.08
CA GLU A 13 8.77 -1.95 18.51
C GLU A 13 8.65 -1.89 17.00
N ALA A 14 8.85 -3.01 16.29
CA ALA A 14 8.63 -3.10 14.85
C ALA A 14 7.19 -2.76 14.48
N LEU A 15 6.20 -3.32 15.18
CA LEU A 15 4.78 -3.03 14.93
C LEU A 15 4.41 -1.57 15.18
N GLU A 16 5.08 -0.89 16.10
CA GLU A 16 4.83 0.52 16.42
C GLU A 16 5.57 1.48 15.49
N ASN A 17 6.80 1.16 15.06
CA ASN A 17 7.70 2.12 14.43
C ASN A 17 8.08 1.79 12.98
N ASN A 18 7.76 0.58 12.47
CA ASN A 18 8.09 0.19 11.11
C ASN A 18 7.43 1.12 10.09
N LYS A 19 8.22 1.61 9.13
CA LYS A 19 7.74 2.61 8.15
C LYS A 19 6.82 2.01 7.09
N ASP A 20 7.00 0.75 6.74
CA ASP A 20 6.12 0.07 5.78
C ASP A 20 4.72 -0.13 6.37
N LEU A 21 4.62 -0.46 7.67
CA LEU A 21 3.34 -0.49 8.39
C LEU A 21 2.70 0.90 8.48
N GLY A 22 3.51 1.94 8.70
CA GLY A 22 3.03 3.32 8.66
C GLY A 22 2.41 3.67 7.30
N ILE A 23 3.08 3.32 6.20
CA ILE A 23 2.56 3.50 4.84
C ILE A 23 1.26 2.70 4.64
N ALA A 24 1.23 1.44 5.04
CA ALA A 24 0.05 0.59 4.93
C ALA A 24 -1.14 1.16 5.75
N TYR A 25 -0.90 1.71 6.92
CA TYR A 25 -1.92 2.39 7.73
C TYR A 25 -2.47 3.66 7.06
N GLU A 26 -1.62 4.49 6.46
CA GLU A 26 -2.10 5.66 5.71
C GLU A 26 -2.90 5.24 4.46
N ASN A 27 -2.56 4.12 3.81
CA ASN A 27 -3.37 3.57 2.72
C ASN A 27 -4.79 3.19 3.16
N ILE A 28 -4.98 2.71 4.41
CA ILE A 28 -6.33 2.49 4.96
C ILE A 28 -7.12 3.80 5.03
N LYS A 29 -6.50 4.89 5.50
CA LYS A 29 -7.16 6.21 5.58
C LYS A 29 -7.55 6.71 4.19
N ILE A 30 -6.65 6.55 3.20
CA ILE A 30 -6.93 6.91 1.80
C ILE A 30 -8.10 6.09 1.26
N ALA A 31 -8.09 4.78 1.47
CA ALA A 31 -9.15 3.91 0.97
C ALA A 31 -10.52 4.22 1.62
N ARG A 32 -10.55 4.50 2.93
CA ARG A 32 -11.76 4.93 3.64
C ARG A 32 -12.27 6.28 3.14
N ALA A 33 -11.38 7.25 2.93
CA ALA A 33 -11.76 8.55 2.38
C ALA A 33 -12.34 8.41 0.96
N ARG A 34 -11.76 7.55 0.11
CA ARG A 34 -12.30 7.24 -1.22
C ARG A 34 -13.67 6.55 -1.15
N ALA A 35 -13.85 5.62 -0.20
CA ALA A 35 -15.15 4.99 0.03
C ALA A 35 -16.21 6.02 0.45
N GLY A 36 -15.87 6.96 1.33
CA GLY A 36 -16.75 8.08 1.69
C GLY A 36 -17.06 8.99 0.49
N ALA A 37 -16.04 9.36 -0.29
CA ALA A 37 -16.22 10.19 -1.48
C ALA A 37 -17.06 9.50 -2.58
N SER A 38 -17.06 8.18 -2.63
CA SER A 38 -17.87 7.40 -3.60
C SER A 38 -19.39 7.50 -3.35
N LEU A 39 -19.81 7.99 -2.19
CA LEU A 39 -21.21 8.29 -1.88
C LEU A 39 -21.65 9.63 -2.48
N ALA A 40 -20.74 10.54 -2.78
CA ALA A 40 -21.07 11.88 -3.25
C ALA A 40 -21.94 11.90 -4.52
N PRO A 41 -21.73 11.03 -5.54
CA PRO A 41 -22.62 10.98 -6.71
C PRO A 41 -24.07 10.55 -6.41
N LEU A 42 -24.34 9.94 -5.25
CA LEU A 42 -25.70 9.60 -4.81
C LEU A 42 -26.47 10.80 -4.25
N LEU A 43 -25.76 11.89 -3.93
CA LEU A 43 -26.33 13.10 -3.35
C LEU A 43 -26.35 14.24 -4.38
N PRO A 44 -27.26 15.21 -4.24
CA PRO A 44 -27.25 16.38 -5.08
C PRO A 44 -25.99 17.24 -4.88
N ALA A 45 -25.36 17.67 -5.99
CA ALA A 45 -24.31 18.64 -5.98
C ALA A 45 -24.89 20.05 -6.13
N ILE A 46 -24.56 20.97 -5.23
CA ILE A 46 -25.00 22.37 -5.26
C ILE A 46 -23.79 23.26 -5.49
N ASN A 47 -23.89 24.10 -6.51
CA ASN A 47 -22.87 25.10 -6.85
C ASN A 47 -23.48 26.50 -6.83
N ILE A 48 -22.75 27.46 -6.29
CA ILE A 48 -23.10 28.86 -6.30
C ILE A 48 -22.01 29.60 -7.05
N GLY A 49 -22.40 30.40 -8.04
CA GLY A 49 -21.49 31.21 -8.84
C GLY A 49 -21.95 32.65 -8.94
N ALA A 50 -21.01 33.58 -8.92
CA ALA A 50 -21.26 34.97 -9.21
C ALA A 50 -20.38 35.39 -10.40
N ALA A 51 -20.95 36.08 -11.36
CA ALA A 51 -20.23 36.51 -12.56
C ALA A 51 -20.60 37.94 -12.96
N LYS A 52 -19.59 38.67 -13.38
CA LYS A 52 -19.77 39.96 -14.09
C LYS A 52 -19.38 39.77 -15.53
N SER A 53 -20.31 40.05 -16.44
CA SER A 53 -20.06 39.93 -17.89
C SER A 53 -20.24 41.27 -18.60
N GLN A 54 -19.39 41.51 -19.62
CA GLN A 54 -19.53 42.60 -20.55
C GLN A 54 -19.61 42.02 -21.94
N ILE A 55 -20.76 42.22 -22.59
CA ILE A 55 -20.99 41.73 -23.95
C ILE A 55 -21.00 42.98 -24.87
N SER A 56 -20.12 43.02 -25.86
CA SER A 56 -20.14 44.04 -26.89
C SER A 56 -20.84 43.49 -28.13
N THR A 57 -21.88 44.18 -28.59
CA THR A 57 -22.60 43.87 -29.83
C THR A 57 -22.46 45.03 -30.81
N THR A 58 -22.17 44.73 -32.06
CA THR A 58 -22.14 45.73 -33.14
C THR A 58 -23.50 45.73 -33.83
N ILE A 59 -24.17 46.87 -33.87
CA ILE A 59 -25.43 47.07 -34.59
C ILE A 59 -25.20 48.08 -35.71
N GLN A 60 -25.92 47.93 -36.80
CA GLN A 60 -25.95 48.92 -37.88
C GLN A 60 -27.24 49.75 -37.74
N ASN A 61 -27.08 51.05 -37.56
CA ASN A 61 -28.19 51.96 -37.47
C ASN A 61 -28.89 52.10 -38.83
N PRO A 62 -30.17 52.58 -38.90
CA PRO A 62 -30.86 52.79 -40.14
C PRO A 62 -30.15 53.70 -41.16
N ASN A 63 -29.22 54.51 -40.68
CA ASN A 63 -28.38 55.37 -41.49
C ASN A 63 -27.12 54.72 -42.09
N GLY A 64 -26.93 53.36 -41.83
CA GLY A 64 -25.77 52.63 -42.32
C GLY A 64 -24.54 52.68 -41.40
N GLU A 65 -24.56 53.45 -40.30
CA GLU A 65 -23.45 53.57 -39.38
C GLU A 65 -23.36 52.34 -38.41
N ILE A 66 -22.13 51.90 -38.17
CA ILE A 66 -21.87 50.78 -37.26
C ILE A 66 -21.63 51.34 -35.85
N GLU A 67 -22.49 50.98 -34.91
CA GLU A 67 -22.38 51.33 -33.51
C GLU A 67 -22.06 50.11 -32.65
N ARG A 68 -21.16 50.24 -31.68
CA ARG A 68 -20.84 49.19 -30.73
C ARG A 68 -21.52 49.47 -29.39
N ILE A 69 -22.45 48.58 -29.00
CA ILE A 69 -23.17 48.66 -27.75
C ILE A 69 -22.52 47.70 -26.75
N TYR A 70 -22.30 48.17 -25.54
CA TYR A 70 -21.80 47.40 -24.42
C TYR A 70 -22.92 47.11 -23.42
N ASN A 71 -23.21 45.83 -23.22
CA ASN A 71 -24.14 45.36 -22.19
C ASN A 71 -23.37 44.78 -21.03
N TYR A 72 -23.59 45.31 -19.85
CA TYR A 72 -23.02 44.81 -18.59
C TYR A 72 -24.07 44.02 -17.88
N ARG A 73 -23.68 42.85 -17.32
CA ARG A 73 -24.55 42.00 -16.54
C ARG A 73 -23.81 41.43 -15.34
N ASP A 74 -24.36 41.63 -14.16
CA ASP A 74 -23.99 40.99 -12.91
C ASP A 74 -25.00 39.89 -12.64
N SER A 75 -24.51 38.67 -12.39
CA SER A 75 -25.36 37.49 -12.19
C SER A 75 -24.95 36.68 -10.97
N LEU A 76 -25.94 36.23 -10.21
CA LEU A 76 -25.80 35.23 -9.19
C LEU A 76 -26.54 33.97 -9.67
N THR A 77 -25.86 32.82 -9.64
CA THR A 77 -26.43 31.55 -10.11
C THR A 77 -26.26 30.50 -9.04
N THR A 78 -27.34 29.82 -8.68
CA THR A 78 -27.32 28.59 -7.87
C THR A 78 -27.76 27.44 -8.76
N GLN A 79 -26.93 26.40 -8.84
CA GLN A 79 -27.20 25.23 -9.65
C GLN A 79 -27.14 23.96 -8.80
N LEU A 80 -28.20 23.13 -8.91
CA LEU A 80 -28.27 21.79 -8.34
C LEU A 80 -28.21 20.77 -9.50
N ASN A 81 -27.32 19.77 -9.37
CA ASN A 81 -27.24 18.65 -10.28
C ASN A 81 -27.34 17.36 -9.45
N TRP A 82 -28.23 16.45 -9.85
CA TRP A 82 -28.39 15.18 -9.17
C TRP A 82 -28.76 14.07 -10.14
N GLU A 83 -27.98 13.00 -10.18
CA GLU A 83 -28.35 11.76 -10.84
C GLU A 83 -29.08 10.84 -9.86
N ILE A 84 -30.33 10.51 -10.14
CA ILE A 84 -31.10 9.57 -9.32
C ILE A 84 -30.71 8.14 -9.72
N ASP A 85 -30.21 7.36 -8.76
CA ASP A 85 -29.71 6.00 -8.97
C ASP A 85 -30.82 4.95 -9.04
N ILE A 86 -31.70 5.07 -10.04
CA ILE A 86 -32.86 4.17 -10.20
C ILE A 86 -32.47 2.72 -10.50
N TRP A 87 -31.31 2.48 -11.07
CA TRP A 87 -30.82 1.16 -11.45
C TRP A 87 -29.77 0.60 -10.49
N GLY A 88 -29.36 1.35 -9.51
CA GLY A 88 -28.34 0.93 -8.56
C GLY A 88 -26.90 0.97 -9.12
N ARG A 89 -26.64 1.72 -10.18
CA ARG A 89 -25.32 1.84 -10.78
C ARG A 89 -24.34 2.57 -9.86
N LEU A 90 -24.76 3.70 -9.30
CA LEU A 90 -23.93 4.52 -8.42
C LEU A 90 -23.72 3.84 -7.06
N SER A 91 -24.78 3.26 -6.49
CA SER A 91 -24.72 2.50 -5.24
C SER A 91 -23.85 1.24 -5.37
N THR A 92 -23.88 0.55 -6.53
CA THR A 92 -22.96 -0.58 -6.82
C THR A 92 -21.51 -0.14 -6.84
N ARG A 93 -21.18 1.00 -7.45
CA ARG A 93 -19.81 1.56 -7.44
C ARG A 93 -19.38 1.97 -6.03
N SER A 94 -20.27 2.57 -5.25
CA SER A 94 -19.98 2.93 -3.86
C SER A 94 -19.73 1.68 -3.03
N ARG A 95 -20.51 0.61 -3.22
CA ARG A 95 -20.25 -0.69 -2.57
C ARG A 95 -18.90 -1.29 -2.97
N ALA A 96 -18.54 -1.22 -4.26
CA ALA A 96 -17.22 -1.66 -4.72
C ALA A 96 -16.08 -0.87 -4.03
N SER A 97 -16.23 0.44 -3.90
CA SER A 97 -15.25 1.28 -3.19
C SER A 97 -15.15 0.95 -1.69
N TYR A 98 -16.27 0.61 -1.05
CA TYR A 98 -16.28 0.13 0.34
C TYR A 98 -15.54 -1.21 0.48
N LEU A 99 -15.75 -2.16 -0.44
CA LEU A 99 -15.01 -3.43 -0.46
C LEU A 99 -13.52 -3.21 -0.65
N ASN A 100 -13.12 -2.25 -1.51
CA ASN A 100 -11.72 -1.86 -1.64
C ASN A 100 -11.12 -1.39 -0.29
N ALA A 101 -11.84 -0.59 0.48
CA ALA A 101 -11.37 -0.16 1.80
C ALA A 101 -11.24 -1.34 2.78
N LYS A 102 -12.13 -2.33 2.69
CA LYS A 102 -12.07 -3.56 3.49
C LYS A 102 -10.90 -4.46 3.07
N SER A 103 -10.62 -4.58 1.78
CA SER A 103 -9.45 -5.31 1.25
C SER A 103 -8.14 -4.69 1.74
N VAL A 104 -7.96 -3.36 1.60
CA VAL A 104 -6.77 -2.64 2.08
C VAL A 104 -6.55 -2.80 3.59
N TYR A 105 -7.62 -2.91 4.37
CA TYR A 105 -7.49 -3.23 5.80
C TYR A 105 -6.91 -4.64 6.03
N ASN A 106 -7.35 -5.64 5.27
CA ASN A 106 -6.80 -6.99 5.35
C ASN A 106 -5.35 -7.05 4.84
N ASP A 107 -4.99 -6.26 3.83
CA ASP A 107 -3.60 -6.12 3.37
C ASP A 107 -2.69 -5.57 4.49
N TYR A 108 -3.20 -4.63 5.30
CA TYR A 108 -2.48 -4.14 6.48
C TYR A 108 -2.29 -5.24 7.54
N GLU A 109 -3.32 -6.06 7.82
CA GLU A 109 -3.19 -7.19 8.73
C GLU A 109 -2.19 -8.24 8.22
N ALA A 110 -2.17 -8.51 6.91
CA ALA A 110 -1.17 -9.36 6.28
C ALA A 110 0.25 -8.78 6.42
N ALA A 111 0.41 -7.47 6.21
CA ALA A 111 1.68 -6.78 6.39
C ALA A 111 2.18 -6.87 7.84
N LYS A 112 1.30 -6.76 8.85
CA LYS A 112 1.67 -6.95 10.27
C LYS A 112 2.27 -8.34 10.50
N LEU A 113 1.62 -9.40 10.00
CA LEU A 113 2.12 -10.76 10.13
C LEU A 113 3.50 -10.91 9.45
N SER A 114 3.66 -10.34 8.28
CA SER A 114 4.94 -10.34 7.54
C SER A 114 6.05 -9.65 8.33
N ILE A 115 5.78 -8.49 8.94
CA ILE A 115 6.78 -7.76 9.75
C ILE A 115 7.15 -8.55 11.00
N VAL A 116 6.19 -9.22 11.65
CA VAL A 116 6.49 -10.12 12.78
C VAL A 116 7.45 -11.23 12.35
N GLY A 117 7.18 -11.89 11.23
CA GLY A 117 8.05 -12.95 10.69
C GLY A 117 9.44 -12.44 10.31
N LEU A 118 9.51 -11.31 9.59
CA LEU A 118 10.77 -10.69 9.19
C LEU A 118 11.61 -10.24 10.39
N THR A 119 10.97 -9.70 11.44
CA THR A 119 11.65 -9.29 12.68
C THR A 119 12.25 -10.51 13.38
N ALA A 120 11.49 -11.60 13.51
CA ALA A 120 11.97 -12.83 14.09
C ALA A 120 13.15 -13.41 13.29
N GLN A 121 13.03 -13.51 11.98
CA GLN A 121 14.10 -13.99 11.10
C GLN A 121 15.37 -13.13 11.20
N ALA A 122 15.23 -11.81 11.18
CA ALA A 122 16.35 -10.89 11.31
C ALA A 122 17.03 -10.99 12.68
N TRP A 123 16.27 -11.20 13.75
CA TRP A 123 16.80 -11.43 15.09
C TRP A 123 17.63 -12.72 15.17
N TYR A 124 17.10 -13.86 14.68
CA TYR A 124 17.84 -15.13 14.68
C TYR A 124 19.11 -15.02 13.82
N LEU A 125 19.06 -14.37 12.66
CA LEU A 125 20.22 -14.14 11.79
C LEU A 125 21.28 -13.27 12.50
N PHE A 126 20.86 -12.25 13.26
CA PHE A 126 21.76 -11.41 14.04
C PHE A 126 22.43 -12.24 15.15
N CYS A 127 21.66 -13.05 15.92
CA CYS A 127 22.23 -13.92 16.97
C CYS A 127 23.20 -14.94 16.38
N GLU A 128 22.87 -15.58 15.26
CA GLU A 128 23.80 -16.47 14.55
C GLU A 128 25.07 -15.75 14.14
N SER A 129 24.99 -14.57 13.51
CA SER A 129 26.14 -13.79 13.07
C SER A 129 27.06 -13.41 14.23
N LYS A 130 26.49 -13.11 15.41
CA LYS A 130 27.22 -12.84 16.64
C LYS A 130 28.01 -14.07 17.10
N LEU A 131 27.36 -15.23 17.19
CA LEU A 131 28.01 -16.48 17.59
C LEU A 131 29.10 -16.92 16.62
N GLN A 132 28.89 -16.74 15.32
CA GLN A 132 29.87 -17.00 14.27
C GLN A 132 31.09 -16.08 14.41
N THR A 133 30.88 -14.82 14.77
CA THR A 133 31.96 -13.85 14.99
C THR A 133 32.77 -14.23 16.23
N ASP A 134 32.11 -14.60 17.33
CA ASP A 134 32.78 -15.05 18.56
C ASP A 134 33.57 -16.35 18.35
N LEU A 135 33.07 -17.26 17.52
CA LEU A 135 33.78 -18.48 17.13
C LEU A 135 35.03 -18.15 16.28
N ALA A 136 34.90 -17.26 15.31
CA ALA A 136 36.02 -16.83 14.48
C ALA A 136 37.13 -16.14 15.31
N GLU A 137 36.73 -15.36 16.33
CA GLU A 137 37.66 -14.74 17.26
C GLU A 137 38.42 -15.77 18.10
N ARG A 138 37.74 -16.74 18.67
CA ARG A 138 38.37 -17.87 19.39
C ARG A 138 39.31 -18.69 18.50
N ASN A 139 38.92 -18.95 17.26
CA ASN A 139 39.75 -19.65 16.28
C ASN A 139 41.04 -18.85 15.98
N LEU A 140 40.96 -17.53 15.79
CA LEU A 140 42.13 -16.67 15.61
C LEU A 140 43.05 -16.73 16.81
N GLN A 141 42.55 -16.65 18.03
CA GLN A 141 43.38 -16.76 19.27
C GLN A 141 44.08 -18.10 19.35
N THR A 142 43.44 -19.19 18.98
CA THR A 142 44.05 -20.54 18.93
C THR A 142 45.20 -20.57 17.91
N ARG A 143 45.06 -19.97 16.73
CA ARG A 143 46.10 -19.93 15.69
C ARG A 143 47.24 -19.02 16.09
N LEU A 144 46.96 -17.89 16.74
CA LEU A 144 48.00 -17.03 17.32
C LEU A 144 48.87 -17.77 18.35
N SER A 145 48.23 -18.53 19.24
CA SER A 145 48.93 -19.39 20.22
C SER A 145 49.80 -20.45 19.56
N THR A 146 49.31 -21.04 18.46
CA THR A 146 50.02 -22.03 17.67
C THR A 146 51.23 -21.38 16.96
N LEU A 147 51.03 -20.22 16.35
CA LEU A 147 52.14 -19.47 15.71
C LEU A 147 53.25 -19.17 16.73
N LYS A 148 52.92 -18.66 17.92
CA LYS A 148 53.89 -18.40 18.99
C LYS A 148 54.72 -19.63 19.37
N ARG A 149 54.06 -20.82 19.46
CA ARG A 149 54.78 -22.09 19.71
C ARG A 149 55.73 -22.48 18.55
N VAL A 150 55.28 -22.32 17.31
CA VAL A 150 56.09 -22.62 16.12
C VAL A 150 57.29 -21.66 16.01
N GLU A 151 57.11 -20.36 16.28
CA GLU A 151 58.16 -19.36 16.36
C GLU A 151 59.22 -19.71 17.39
N THR A 152 58.82 -20.10 18.62
CA THR A 152 59.74 -20.53 19.66
C THR A 152 60.55 -21.78 19.25
N ARG A 153 59.91 -22.76 18.60
CA ARG A 153 60.60 -23.97 18.10
C ARG A 153 61.58 -23.66 16.95
N TYR A 154 61.18 -22.75 16.05
CA TYR A 154 62.03 -22.30 14.96
C TYR A 154 63.28 -21.58 15.50
N GLN A 155 63.16 -20.69 16.46
CA GLN A 155 64.28 -20.00 17.14
C GLN A 155 65.24 -20.98 17.82
N LYS A 156 64.71 -22.13 18.30
CA LYS A 156 65.53 -23.20 18.88
C LYS A 156 66.13 -24.18 17.86
N GLY A 157 65.91 -23.93 16.55
CA GLY A 157 66.40 -24.83 15.48
C GLY A 157 65.62 -26.14 15.33
N ILE A 158 64.43 -26.30 15.98
CA ILE A 158 63.66 -27.54 16.04
C ILE A 158 62.59 -27.56 14.93
N ALA A 159 62.11 -26.41 14.44
CA ALA A 159 61.11 -26.33 13.37
C ALA A 159 61.74 -25.76 12.08
N GLN A 160 61.14 -26.14 10.93
CA GLN A 160 61.60 -25.66 9.62
C GLN A 160 61.03 -24.28 9.28
N SER A 161 61.69 -23.50 8.41
CA SER A 161 61.19 -22.20 7.95
C SER A 161 59.85 -22.30 7.21
N ARG A 162 59.55 -23.45 6.58
CA ARG A 162 58.28 -23.77 5.96
C ARG A 162 57.17 -23.76 6.98
N ASP A 163 57.36 -24.40 8.14
CA ASP A 163 56.33 -24.52 9.18
C ASP A 163 55.96 -23.13 9.76
N LEU A 164 56.99 -22.28 9.92
CA LEU A 164 56.79 -20.89 10.35
C LEU A 164 55.94 -20.09 9.33
N ARG A 165 56.27 -20.20 8.03
CA ARG A 165 55.56 -19.50 6.96
C ARG A 165 54.12 -19.99 6.86
N LEU A 166 53.83 -21.31 6.97
CA LEU A 166 52.50 -21.88 7.01
C LEU A 166 51.71 -21.37 8.22
N ALA A 167 52.30 -21.35 9.42
CA ALA A 167 51.61 -20.85 10.60
C ALA A 167 51.27 -19.35 10.49
N ARG A 168 52.13 -18.53 9.90
CA ARG A 168 51.84 -17.11 9.63
C ARG A 168 50.74 -16.94 8.61
N SER A 169 50.76 -17.67 7.49
CA SER A 169 49.71 -17.63 6.47
C SER A 169 48.34 -18.03 7.04
N GLU A 170 48.31 -19.04 7.93
CA GLU A 170 47.07 -19.47 8.61
C GLU A 170 46.49 -18.38 9.51
N VAL A 171 47.32 -17.64 10.24
CA VAL A 171 46.92 -16.51 11.09
C VAL A 171 46.30 -15.39 10.22
N GLU A 172 46.97 -15.03 9.12
CA GLU A 172 46.43 -13.98 8.22
C GLU A 172 45.11 -14.40 7.58
N SER A 173 44.94 -15.67 7.20
CA SER A 173 43.66 -16.22 6.72
C SER A 173 42.56 -16.08 7.79
N ARG A 174 42.85 -16.42 9.06
CA ARG A 174 41.85 -16.29 10.15
C ARG A 174 41.54 -14.83 10.51
N LYS A 175 42.49 -13.90 10.35
CA LYS A 175 42.20 -12.47 10.48
C LYS A 175 41.22 -12.00 9.42
N ALA A 176 41.42 -12.40 8.17
CA ALA A 176 40.52 -12.05 7.07
C ALA A 176 39.13 -12.62 7.30
N GLU A 177 39.04 -13.88 7.76
CA GLU A 177 37.75 -14.50 8.12
C GLU A 177 37.06 -13.72 9.24
N LEU A 178 37.73 -13.36 10.31
CA LEU A 178 37.17 -12.57 11.40
C LEU A 178 36.61 -11.22 10.91
N LEU A 179 37.35 -10.52 10.04
CA LEU A 179 36.89 -9.25 9.46
C LEU A 179 35.59 -9.44 8.66
N ASN A 180 35.49 -10.51 7.87
CA ASN A 180 34.29 -10.84 7.11
C ASN A 180 33.09 -11.15 8.04
N ARG A 181 33.32 -11.88 9.16
CA ARG A 181 32.27 -12.15 10.15
C ARG A 181 31.81 -10.89 10.88
N LYS A 182 32.75 -10.01 11.26
CA LYS A 182 32.41 -8.71 11.86
C LYS A 182 31.61 -7.82 10.92
N LYS A 183 31.92 -7.84 9.61
CA LYS A 183 31.14 -7.15 8.60
C LYS A 183 29.71 -7.72 8.53
N ALA A 184 29.54 -9.04 8.42
CA ALA A 184 28.24 -9.70 8.37
C ALA A 184 27.39 -9.41 9.63
N LEU A 185 28.00 -9.44 10.82
CA LEU A 185 27.34 -9.07 12.07
C LEU A 185 26.83 -7.62 12.05
N SER A 186 27.65 -6.69 11.59
CA SER A 186 27.25 -5.29 11.48
C SER A 186 26.12 -5.07 10.46
N GLU A 187 26.11 -5.82 9.35
CA GLU A 187 25.05 -5.80 8.35
C GLU A 187 23.75 -6.39 8.92
N ALA A 188 23.79 -7.52 9.64
CA ALA A 188 22.64 -8.13 10.28
C ALA A 188 22.03 -7.19 11.35
N SER A 189 22.87 -6.54 12.17
CA SER A 189 22.41 -5.55 13.16
C SER A 189 21.68 -4.39 12.50
N ARG A 190 22.28 -3.77 11.47
CA ARG A 190 21.65 -2.65 10.75
C ARG A 190 20.35 -3.04 10.06
N ASN A 191 20.30 -4.24 9.51
CA ASN A 191 19.06 -4.73 8.89
C ASN A 191 17.92 -4.87 9.91
N LEU A 192 18.21 -5.44 11.08
CA LEU A 192 17.26 -5.54 12.17
C LEU A 192 16.81 -4.15 12.67
N GLU A 193 17.75 -3.22 12.85
CA GLU A 193 17.46 -1.84 13.27
C GLU A 193 16.52 -1.12 12.28
N ILE A 194 16.70 -1.33 10.97
CA ILE A 194 15.82 -0.77 9.94
C ILE A 194 14.42 -1.36 10.05
N ILE A 195 14.29 -2.68 10.24
CA ILE A 195 12.99 -3.36 10.36
C ILE A 195 12.21 -2.83 11.56
N ILE A 196 12.89 -2.61 12.71
CA ILE A 196 12.24 -2.07 13.92
C ILE A 196 12.08 -0.52 13.89
N GLY A 197 12.50 0.14 12.79
CA GLY A 197 12.34 1.59 12.60
C GLY A 197 13.40 2.46 13.29
N ARG A 198 14.54 1.88 13.73
CA ARG A 198 15.66 2.62 14.32
C ARG A 198 16.66 3.10 13.26
N TYR A 199 17.48 4.09 13.64
CA TYR A 199 18.66 4.45 12.85
C TYR A 199 19.68 3.31 12.87
N PRO A 200 20.28 2.91 11.72
CA PRO A 200 21.16 1.73 11.61
C PRO A 200 22.57 2.02 12.19
N SER A 201 22.70 2.01 13.50
CA SER A 201 23.92 2.31 14.28
C SER A 201 24.67 1.08 14.76
N SER A 202 24.14 -0.14 14.53
CA SER A 202 24.69 -1.41 15.01
C SER A 202 24.84 -1.45 16.55
N THR A 203 23.81 -0.99 17.26
CA THR A 203 23.80 -0.93 18.75
C THR A 203 23.11 -2.11 19.40
N ILE A 204 22.44 -2.97 18.64
CA ILE A 204 21.77 -4.16 19.18
C ILE A 204 22.81 -5.15 19.66
N SER A 205 22.58 -5.72 20.85
CA SER A 205 23.40 -6.78 21.42
C SER A 205 22.58 -8.04 21.67
N ALA A 206 23.22 -9.21 21.50
CA ALA A 206 22.68 -10.51 21.89
C ALA A 206 23.81 -11.35 22.47
N ASP A 207 23.52 -12.04 23.54
CA ASP A 207 24.50 -12.88 24.23
C ASP A 207 24.29 -14.38 23.96
N ILE A 208 23.08 -14.80 23.62
CA ILE A 208 22.71 -16.22 23.48
C ILE A 208 21.79 -16.39 22.29
N LEU A 209 21.90 -17.52 21.60
CA LEU A 209 20.89 -17.91 20.59
C LEU A 209 19.61 -18.29 21.30
N PRO A 210 18.44 -17.67 20.97
CA PRO A 210 17.18 -18.01 21.58
C PRO A 210 16.82 -19.47 21.32
N GLY A 211 16.15 -20.10 22.29
CA GLY A 211 15.60 -21.46 22.11
C GLY A 211 14.50 -21.48 21.05
N LEU A 212 14.32 -22.63 20.41
CA LEU A 212 13.22 -22.81 19.47
C LEU A 212 11.88 -22.64 20.18
N PRO A 213 10.89 -21.96 19.56
CA PRO A 213 9.55 -21.90 20.10
C PRO A 213 8.93 -23.32 20.17
N PRO A 214 7.96 -23.55 21.05
CA PRO A 214 7.23 -24.82 21.09
C PRO A 214 6.51 -25.01 19.74
N LYS A 215 6.41 -26.26 19.28
CA LYS A 215 5.68 -26.56 18.04
C LYS A 215 4.25 -26.02 18.15
N PRO A 216 3.79 -25.22 17.19
CA PRO A 216 2.41 -24.72 17.19
C PRO A 216 1.43 -25.89 17.03
N ILE A 217 0.30 -25.80 17.71
CA ILE A 217 -0.83 -26.70 17.46
C ILE A 217 -1.46 -26.21 16.15
N LEU A 218 -1.11 -26.86 15.05
CA LEU A 218 -1.65 -26.52 13.74
C LEU A 218 -3.10 -27.02 13.65
N GLY A 219 -4.01 -26.14 13.27
CA GLY A 219 -5.34 -26.51 12.78
C GLY A 219 -5.26 -27.26 11.45
N SER A 220 -6.39 -27.59 10.86
CA SER A 220 -6.35 -28.17 9.51
C SER A 220 -5.74 -27.14 8.51
N PRO A 221 -5.04 -27.58 7.46
CA PRO A 221 -4.54 -26.66 6.41
C PRO A 221 -5.64 -25.77 5.84
N GLU A 222 -6.87 -26.26 5.79
CA GLU A 222 -8.05 -25.52 5.35
C GLU A 222 -8.41 -24.35 6.30
N ASP A 223 -8.32 -24.57 7.63
CA ASP A 223 -8.58 -23.52 8.62
C ASP A 223 -7.52 -22.41 8.55
N VAL A 224 -6.26 -22.79 8.34
CA VAL A 224 -5.17 -21.81 8.16
C VAL A 224 -5.42 -20.96 6.93
N LEU A 225 -5.80 -21.57 5.78
CA LEU A 225 -6.09 -20.84 4.55
C LEU A 225 -7.26 -19.86 4.74
N LYS A 226 -8.34 -20.27 5.38
CA LYS A 226 -9.54 -19.43 5.60
C LYS A 226 -9.27 -18.19 6.48
N ASN A 227 -8.30 -18.28 7.38
CA ASN A 227 -8.01 -17.21 8.33
C ASN A 227 -6.85 -16.30 7.89
N ARG A 228 -6.22 -16.55 6.76
CA ARG A 228 -5.12 -15.73 6.24
C ARG A 228 -5.64 -14.38 5.71
N PRO A 229 -5.12 -13.25 6.22
CA PRO A 229 -5.59 -11.93 5.78
C PRO A 229 -5.35 -11.64 4.29
N ASP A 230 -4.27 -12.17 3.70
CA ASP A 230 -3.95 -12.02 2.27
C ASP A 230 -4.96 -12.74 1.37
N ILE A 231 -5.45 -13.92 1.80
CA ILE A 231 -6.52 -14.64 1.10
C ILE A 231 -7.84 -13.90 1.24
N ILE A 232 -8.19 -13.47 2.45
CA ILE A 232 -9.42 -12.69 2.71
C ILE A 232 -9.40 -11.40 1.87
N SER A 233 -8.26 -10.71 1.79
CA SER A 233 -8.12 -9.52 0.96
C SER A 233 -8.38 -9.81 -0.51
N SER A 234 -7.75 -10.85 -1.05
CA SER A 234 -7.87 -11.21 -2.46
C SER A 234 -9.28 -11.70 -2.83
N GLU A 235 -10.00 -12.36 -1.91
CA GLU A 235 -11.41 -12.72 -2.07
C GLU A 235 -12.30 -11.48 -2.14
N ILE A 236 -12.09 -10.51 -1.25
CA ILE A 236 -12.82 -9.23 -1.26
C ILE A 236 -12.55 -8.46 -2.56
N GLN A 237 -11.31 -8.47 -3.07
CA GLN A 237 -10.96 -7.86 -4.36
C GLN A 237 -11.70 -8.53 -5.52
N LEU A 238 -11.91 -9.83 -5.48
CA LEU A 238 -12.69 -10.55 -6.48
C LEU A 238 -14.18 -10.16 -6.41
N GLU A 239 -14.76 -10.04 -5.21
CA GLU A 239 -16.13 -9.54 -5.04
C GLU A 239 -16.26 -8.11 -5.57
N GLN A 240 -15.31 -7.23 -5.24
CA GLN A 240 -15.24 -5.86 -5.76
C GLN A 240 -15.26 -5.84 -7.28
N ALA A 241 -14.41 -6.63 -7.93
CA ALA A 241 -14.35 -6.71 -9.40
C ALA A 241 -15.67 -7.17 -10.02
N GLY A 242 -16.40 -8.07 -9.37
CA GLY A 242 -17.74 -8.48 -9.76
C GLY A 242 -18.74 -7.33 -9.73
N LEU A 243 -18.67 -6.47 -8.70
CA LEU A 243 -19.50 -5.26 -8.62
C LEU A 243 -19.14 -4.25 -9.71
N GLU A 244 -17.87 -4.09 -10.05
CA GLU A 244 -17.44 -3.19 -11.15
C GLU A 244 -17.96 -3.66 -12.52
N VAL A 245 -17.97 -4.98 -12.78
CA VAL A 245 -18.60 -5.56 -13.98
C VAL A 245 -20.11 -5.26 -13.98
N THR A 246 -20.77 -5.42 -12.84
CA THR A 246 -22.20 -5.11 -12.70
C THR A 246 -22.49 -3.63 -12.96
N ALA A 247 -21.70 -2.73 -12.38
CA ALA A 247 -21.84 -1.29 -12.62
C ALA A 247 -21.59 -0.90 -14.09
N ALA A 248 -20.64 -1.58 -14.75
CA ALA A 248 -20.38 -1.37 -16.19
C ALA A 248 -21.57 -1.83 -17.07
N ARG A 249 -22.23 -2.91 -16.70
CA ARG A 249 -23.47 -3.38 -17.39
C ARG A 249 -24.63 -2.44 -17.13
N LEU A 250 -24.83 -1.97 -15.90
CA LEU A 250 -25.88 -1.01 -15.56
C LEU A 250 -25.69 0.35 -16.27
N ALA A 251 -24.48 0.69 -16.69
CA ALA A 251 -24.19 1.88 -17.47
C ALA A 251 -24.85 1.88 -18.88
N PHE A 252 -25.35 0.74 -19.37
CA PHE A 252 -26.13 0.69 -20.60
C PHE A 252 -27.59 1.15 -20.42
N LEU A 253 -28.09 1.26 -19.21
CA LEU A 253 -29.45 1.71 -18.91
C LEU A 253 -29.53 3.25 -18.94
N PRO A 254 -30.74 3.83 -19.13
CA PRO A 254 -30.93 5.28 -19.11
C PRO A 254 -30.54 5.91 -17.77
N SER A 255 -29.95 7.10 -17.77
CA SER A 255 -29.72 7.89 -16.57
C SER A 255 -30.84 8.91 -16.35
N LEU A 256 -31.33 9.04 -15.11
CA LEU A 256 -32.27 10.04 -14.67
C LEU A 256 -31.54 11.16 -13.97
N ASN A 257 -31.52 12.34 -14.57
CA ASN A 257 -30.83 13.51 -14.04
C ASN A 257 -31.86 14.60 -13.68
N ILE A 258 -31.72 15.18 -12.50
CA ILE A 258 -32.43 16.38 -12.08
C ILE A 258 -31.43 17.53 -12.06
N THR A 259 -31.73 18.57 -12.82
CA THR A 259 -31.02 19.85 -12.79
C THR A 259 -31.97 20.92 -12.34
N ALA A 260 -31.62 21.69 -11.31
CA ALA A 260 -32.36 22.88 -10.93
C ALA A 260 -31.40 24.06 -10.95
N GLN A 261 -31.84 25.16 -11.50
CA GLN A 261 -31.06 26.38 -11.58
C GLN A 261 -31.91 27.55 -11.17
N TRP A 262 -31.36 28.41 -10.32
CA TRP A 262 -31.90 29.72 -9.98
C TRP A 262 -30.84 30.76 -10.28
N SER A 263 -31.21 31.83 -10.97
CA SER A 263 -30.29 32.89 -11.33
C SER A 263 -30.95 34.25 -11.35
N THR A 264 -30.19 35.26 -10.98
CA THR A 264 -30.46 36.66 -11.30
C THR A 264 -29.56 37.12 -12.42
N SER A 265 -29.98 38.13 -13.20
CA SER A 265 -29.15 38.70 -14.29
C SER A 265 -29.50 40.19 -14.45
N GLU A 266 -28.76 41.03 -13.74
CA GLU A 266 -29.04 42.43 -13.55
C GLU A 266 -27.86 43.31 -14.00
N ARG A 267 -28.04 44.64 -14.05
CA ARG A 267 -26.96 45.57 -14.43
C ARG A 267 -26.00 45.86 -13.28
N ASP A 268 -26.52 45.81 -12.05
CA ASP A 268 -25.79 46.15 -10.83
C ASP A 268 -25.89 45.00 -9.80
N TRP A 269 -24.85 44.84 -8.98
CA TRP A 269 -24.78 43.82 -7.95
C TRP A 269 -25.86 43.96 -6.88
N SER A 270 -26.29 45.21 -6.56
CA SER A 270 -27.40 45.45 -5.62
C SER A 270 -28.67 44.73 -6.03
N ASP A 271 -28.98 44.73 -7.32
CA ASP A 271 -30.16 44.10 -7.90
C ASP A 271 -29.95 42.59 -8.13
N ALA A 272 -28.70 42.15 -8.37
CA ALA A 272 -28.37 40.76 -8.55
C ALA A 272 -28.55 39.92 -7.25
N PHE A 273 -28.44 40.55 -6.07
CA PHE A 273 -28.70 39.91 -4.79
C PHE A 273 -30.14 40.04 -4.28
N ASP A 274 -31.04 40.63 -5.08
CA ASP A 274 -32.46 40.77 -4.71
C ASP A 274 -33.19 39.42 -4.93
N PRO A 275 -33.72 38.77 -3.85
CA PRO A 275 -34.42 37.50 -3.96
C PRO A 275 -35.69 37.56 -4.84
N ASP A 276 -36.34 38.73 -4.94
CA ASP A 276 -37.56 38.93 -5.74
C ASP A 276 -37.29 38.88 -7.25
N ARG A 277 -36.03 39.01 -7.67
CA ARG A 277 -35.58 38.90 -9.06
C ARG A 277 -35.05 37.54 -9.44
N LEU A 278 -35.10 36.56 -8.51
CA LEU A 278 -34.61 35.22 -8.74
C LEU A 278 -35.52 34.46 -9.70
N ALA A 279 -35.00 34.14 -10.89
CA ALA A 279 -35.68 33.26 -11.84
C ALA A 279 -35.13 31.84 -11.73
N GLY A 280 -36.01 30.83 -11.72
CA GLY A 280 -35.59 29.44 -11.56
C GLY A 280 -36.27 28.48 -12.51
N ASN A 281 -35.58 27.39 -12.82
CA ASN A 281 -36.13 26.25 -13.54
C ASN A 281 -35.69 24.93 -12.91
N ILE A 282 -36.51 23.90 -13.00
CA ILE A 282 -36.21 22.52 -12.61
C ILE A 282 -36.51 21.63 -13.81
N ILE A 283 -35.51 20.85 -14.20
CA ILE A 283 -35.58 19.92 -15.34
C ILE A 283 -35.26 18.52 -14.84
N ALA A 284 -36.18 17.59 -15.05
CA ALA A 284 -35.91 16.15 -14.91
C ALA A 284 -35.77 15.55 -16.30
N SER A 285 -34.64 14.92 -16.60
CA SER A 285 -34.31 14.35 -17.88
C SER A 285 -33.91 12.89 -17.78
N LEU A 286 -34.60 12.01 -18.53
CA LEU A 286 -34.19 10.63 -18.71
C LEU A 286 -33.42 10.51 -20.03
N THR A 287 -32.14 10.17 -19.95
CA THR A 287 -31.26 10.14 -21.12
C THR A 287 -30.66 8.76 -21.30
N GLN A 288 -30.82 8.18 -22.50
CA GLN A 288 -30.11 6.96 -22.89
C GLN A 288 -29.25 7.24 -24.13
N SER A 289 -27.98 6.97 -24.02
CA SER A 289 -27.07 7.06 -25.15
C SER A 289 -27.18 5.81 -26.02
N ILE A 290 -27.63 5.96 -27.24
CA ILE A 290 -27.80 4.86 -28.19
C ILE A 290 -26.49 4.47 -28.86
N PHE A 291 -25.65 5.46 -29.19
CA PHE A 291 -24.37 5.24 -29.84
C PHE A 291 -23.30 6.16 -29.29
N GLN A 292 -22.15 5.57 -28.91
CA GLN A 292 -20.96 6.28 -28.40
C GLN A 292 -19.67 5.71 -29.03
N GLY A 293 -19.69 5.41 -30.32
CA GLY A 293 -18.49 4.91 -31.02
C GLY A 293 -17.93 3.60 -30.43
N GLY A 294 -18.75 2.76 -29.78
CA GLY A 294 -18.31 1.50 -29.17
C GLY A 294 -17.65 1.64 -27.78
N THR A 295 -17.48 2.84 -27.24
CA THR A 295 -16.80 3.08 -25.94
C THR A 295 -17.38 2.29 -24.78
N ARG A 296 -18.72 2.22 -24.65
CA ARG A 296 -19.38 1.45 -23.57
C ARG A 296 -19.12 -0.05 -23.70
N ILE A 297 -19.14 -0.59 -24.92
CA ILE A 297 -18.85 -2.01 -25.18
C ILE A 297 -17.39 -2.31 -24.81
N ALA A 298 -16.48 -1.44 -25.23
CA ALA A 298 -15.06 -1.57 -24.88
C ALA A 298 -14.85 -1.51 -23.35
N GLN A 299 -15.51 -0.57 -22.66
CA GLN A 299 -15.40 -0.45 -21.20
C GLN A 299 -15.95 -1.69 -20.48
N SER A 300 -17.06 -2.26 -20.93
CA SER A 300 -17.58 -3.52 -20.35
C SER A 300 -16.61 -4.67 -20.55
N LYS A 301 -15.99 -4.82 -21.74
CA LYS A 301 -14.99 -5.84 -21.99
C LYS A 301 -13.71 -5.64 -21.15
N ILE A 302 -13.29 -4.38 -20.94
CA ILE A 302 -12.15 -4.04 -20.08
C ILE A 302 -12.42 -4.52 -18.65
N THR A 303 -13.57 -4.16 -18.07
CA THR A 303 -13.92 -4.57 -16.70
C THR A 303 -14.06 -6.09 -16.56
N GLU A 304 -14.63 -6.78 -17.53
CA GLU A 304 -14.71 -8.25 -17.54
C GLU A 304 -13.31 -8.89 -17.59
N SER A 305 -12.39 -8.32 -18.38
CA SER A 305 -11.00 -8.80 -18.45
C SER A 305 -10.24 -8.52 -17.14
N GLN A 306 -10.46 -7.35 -16.53
CA GLN A 306 -9.91 -7.02 -15.21
C GLN A 306 -10.38 -7.99 -14.13
N MET A 307 -11.66 -8.36 -14.12
CA MET A 307 -12.19 -9.38 -13.19
C MET A 307 -11.49 -10.73 -13.39
N LYS A 308 -11.23 -11.16 -14.63
CA LYS A 308 -10.47 -12.39 -14.92
C LYS A 308 -9.03 -12.33 -14.43
N ILE A 309 -8.38 -11.16 -14.54
CA ILE A 309 -7.03 -10.94 -13.98
C ILE A 309 -7.06 -11.13 -12.46
N ILE A 310 -8.02 -10.53 -11.77
CA ILE A 310 -8.17 -10.64 -10.30
C ILE A 310 -8.49 -12.08 -9.89
N LEU A 311 -9.32 -12.80 -10.63
CA LEU A 311 -9.56 -14.23 -10.40
C LEU A 311 -8.28 -15.07 -10.50
N ASN A 312 -7.44 -14.80 -11.50
CA ASN A 312 -6.15 -15.48 -11.63
C ASN A 312 -5.17 -15.11 -10.51
N GLN A 313 -5.18 -13.85 -10.06
CA GLN A 313 -4.38 -13.40 -8.91
C GLN A 313 -4.84 -14.09 -7.62
N TYR A 314 -6.15 -14.17 -7.37
CA TYR A 314 -6.72 -14.92 -6.25
C TYR A 314 -6.28 -16.39 -6.26
N SER A 315 -6.40 -17.06 -7.41
CA SER A 315 -5.96 -18.45 -7.57
C SER A 315 -4.45 -18.61 -7.29
N LYS A 316 -3.63 -17.66 -7.77
CA LYS A 316 -2.18 -17.65 -7.51
C LYS A 316 -1.88 -17.47 -6.01
N THR A 317 -2.61 -16.59 -5.32
CA THR A 317 -2.46 -16.38 -3.87
C THR A 317 -2.78 -17.66 -3.11
N LEU A 318 -3.87 -18.35 -3.45
CA LEU A 318 -4.23 -19.64 -2.85
C LEU A 318 -3.15 -20.71 -3.05
N LEU A 319 -2.63 -20.85 -4.28
CA LEU A 319 -1.57 -21.83 -4.58
C LEU A 319 -0.28 -21.52 -3.83
N ASN A 320 0.10 -20.23 -3.73
CA ASN A 320 1.28 -19.83 -2.96
C ASN A 320 1.09 -20.11 -1.46
N ALA A 321 -0.07 -19.79 -0.92
CA ALA A 321 -0.39 -20.05 0.48
C ALA A 321 -0.39 -21.55 0.81
N ALA A 322 -0.94 -22.40 -0.09
CA ALA A 322 -0.89 -23.85 0.06
C ALA A 322 0.57 -24.37 0.05
N ARG A 323 1.39 -23.86 -0.89
CA ARG A 323 2.82 -24.20 -0.93
C ARG A 323 3.54 -23.79 0.35
N GLU A 324 3.31 -22.60 0.87
CA GLU A 324 3.93 -22.12 2.12
C GLU A 324 3.57 -23.00 3.32
N ILE A 325 2.34 -23.51 3.38
CA ILE A 325 1.90 -24.43 4.42
C ILE A 325 2.63 -25.77 4.28
N GLU A 326 2.71 -26.33 3.08
CA GLU A 326 3.42 -27.60 2.83
C GLU A 326 4.92 -27.47 3.12
N ASP A 327 5.54 -26.38 2.69
CA ASP A 327 6.96 -26.08 2.96
C ASP A 327 7.21 -25.97 4.49
N ALA A 328 6.31 -25.32 5.24
CA ALA A 328 6.41 -25.21 6.68
C ALA A 328 6.24 -26.56 7.39
N LEU A 329 5.28 -27.38 6.97
CA LEU A 329 5.06 -28.74 7.50
C LEU A 329 6.26 -29.66 7.22
N PHE A 330 6.87 -29.52 6.03
CA PHE A 330 8.07 -30.28 5.68
C PHE A 330 9.28 -29.86 6.54
N ALA A 331 9.42 -28.58 6.80
CA ALA A 331 10.54 -28.05 7.58
C ALA A 331 10.48 -28.44 9.07
N GLU A 332 9.30 -28.82 9.59
CA GLU A 332 9.12 -29.28 10.97
C GLU A 332 9.42 -30.76 11.20
N ASN A 333 9.47 -31.58 10.13
CA ASN A 333 9.76 -33.01 10.21
C ASN A 333 11.26 -33.29 10.06
#